data_fc6ed353ccf6be7dd7481b467519156c
#
_entry.id   fc6ed353ccf6be7dd7481b467519156c
#
_cell.length_a   1.000
_cell.length_b   1.000
_cell.length_c   1.000
_cell.angle_alpha   90.00
_cell.angle_beta   90.00
_cell.angle_gamma   90.00
#
_symmetry.space_group_name_H-M   'P 1'
#
loop_
_entity.id
_entity.type
_entity.pdbx_description
1 polymer ?
#
loop_
_entity_poly.entity_id
_entity_poly.type
_entity_poly.pdbx_seq_one_letter_code
_entity_poly.pdbx_strand_id
1 'polypeptide(L)'
;MNLDYPFECYCGENEVGDAFLVEFIDFDIKGASEDYDEAVALAHEYLAKHIQKELALGKELPNPGEGIRFMRHREALNAYKQKDFAKAKSIWEEESKLKNDQAMANLGLMYLKGEGVSKDFNKAKQYFEEASLYDNDSAHFNLALMYQSKIGVEEDMPKAKEYFRRAIAKNHTQAAFRLALLLLQDRSQVENVKEGFFCMLKAAQNGHAMACIQLAGLDKELVQECELNKSFRAKSIESQLEIINDALDRFIRPMLIKDGGNILLIDYITQPEIELRLAYQGACAGCSMASTGTYEMIKNTLEQVIDKKFRLYIL
;
A
#
# COMPACT_ATOMS: atom_id res chain seq x y z
N MET A 1 -13.73 30.98 13.99
CA MET A 1 -13.99 29.53 14.06
C MET A 1 -13.38 29.03 15.34
N ASN A 2 -14.19 28.59 16.31
CA ASN A 2 -13.66 27.83 17.45
C ASN A 2 -13.44 26.42 16.94
N LEU A 3 -12.22 26.12 16.52
CA LEU A 3 -11.81 24.76 16.17
C LEU A 3 -11.17 24.18 17.45
N ASP A 4 -11.97 23.45 18.22
CA ASP A 4 -11.50 22.74 19.40
C ASP A 4 -10.72 21.49 18.98
N TYR A 5 -9.48 21.67 18.59
CA TYR A 5 -8.57 20.55 18.36
C TYR A 5 -8.02 20.05 19.69
N PRO A 6 -8.05 18.73 19.92
CA PRO A 6 -7.53 18.14 21.15
C PRO A 6 -6.00 18.29 21.22
N PHE A 7 -5.50 18.50 22.42
CA PHE A 7 -4.07 18.54 22.69
C PHE A 7 -3.72 17.69 23.93
N GLU A 8 -2.48 17.23 23.98
CA GLU A 8 -1.89 16.59 25.14
C GLU A 8 -0.87 17.53 25.78
N CYS A 9 -0.81 17.53 27.11
CA CYS A 9 0.20 18.26 27.84
C CYS A 9 0.98 17.27 28.72
N TYR A 10 2.29 17.34 28.65
CA TYR A 10 3.18 16.54 29.47
C TYR A 10 4.38 17.36 29.94
N CYS A 11 4.90 17.03 31.11
CA CYS A 11 6.18 17.58 31.58
C CYS A 11 7.32 16.79 30.95
N GLY A 12 8.26 17.46 30.33
CA GLY A 12 9.45 16.87 29.74
C GLY A 12 10.69 17.69 30.07
N GLU A 13 11.82 17.02 30.18
CA GLU A 13 13.13 17.68 30.18
C GLU A 13 13.48 18.07 28.75
N ASN A 14 13.69 19.35 28.49
CA ASN A 14 14.29 19.84 27.25
C ASN A 14 15.70 20.37 27.55
N GLU A 15 16.40 20.84 26.52
CA GLU A 15 17.78 21.40 26.67
C GLU A 15 17.89 22.58 27.68
N VAL A 16 16.77 23.11 28.16
CA VAL A 16 16.69 24.29 29.06
C VAL A 16 16.21 23.92 30.48
N GLY A 17 15.69 22.69 30.68
CA GLY A 17 15.18 22.21 31.96
C GLY A 17 13.77 21.66 31.89
N ASP A 18 13.10 21.48 33.02
CA ASP A 18 11.70 21.01 33.10
C ASP A 18 10.77 22.04 32.45
N ALA A 19 10.04 21.62 31.42
CA ALA A 19 9.09 22.47 30.74
C ALA A 19 7.77 21.75 30.47
N PHE A 20 6.67 22.50 30.41
CA PHE A 20 5.41 22.01 29.90
C PHE A 20 5.46 21.96 28.37
N LEU A 21 5.22 20.78 27.83
CA LEU A 21 5.06 20.54 26.40
C LEU A 21 3.60 20.36 26.08
N VAL A 22 3.05 21.18 25.19
CA VAL A 22 1.69 21.08 24.69
C VAL A 22 1.77 20.72 23.21
N GLU A 23 1.14 19.63 22.83
CA GLU A 23 1.17 19.10 21.47
C GLU A 23 -0.26 18.95 20.93
N PHE A 24 -0.55 19.57 19.78
CA PHE A 24 -1.79 19.33 19.05
C PHE A 24 -1.62 18.11 18.16
N ILE A 25 -2.31 17.03 18.54
CA ILE A 25 -2.15 15.70 17.98
C ILE A 25 -2.46 15.66 16.47
N ASP A 26 -3.46 16.44 16.04
CA ASP A 26 -3.90 16.44 14.62
C ASP A 26 -2.92 17.17 13.68
N PHE A 27 -1.97 17.98 14.18
CA PHE A 27 -1.11 18.84 13.39
C PHE A 27 0.39 18.72 13.65
N ASP A 28 0.80 17.89 14.58
CA ASP A 28 2.21 17.83 15.04
C ASP A 28 2.78 19.22 15.42
N ILE A 29 1.95 20.05 16.05
CA ILE A 29 2.28 21.40 16.49
C ILE A 29 2.49 21.39 17.99
N LYS A 30 3.61 21.96 18.45
CA LYS A 30 4.04 21.95 19.84
C LYS A 30 4.23 23.36 20.37
N GLY A 31 3.85 23.60 21.59
CA GLY A 31 4.26 24.74 22.39
C GLY A 31 5.02 24.25 23.62
N ALA A 32 6.08 24.95 24.01
CA ALA A 32 6.84 24.62 25.21
C ALA A 32 7.12 25.90 26.02
N SER A 33 6.91 25.84 27.34
CA SER A 33 7.25 26.89 28.30
C SER A 33 7.43 26.28 29.68
N GLU A 34 8.13 26.98 30.58
CA GLU A 34 8.20 26.64 31.99
C GLU A 34 6.83 26.87 32.71
N ASP A 35 5.97 27.68 32.10
CA ASP A 35 4.60 27.92 32.56
C ASP A 35 3.58 27.20 31.71
N TYR A 36 2.63 26.50 32.32
CA TYR A 36 1.59 25.74 31.65
C TYR A 36 0.70 26.59 30.74
N ASP A 37 0.20 27.72 31.30
CA ASP A 37 -0.75 28.56 30.57
C ASP A 37 -0.06 29.23 29.37
N GLU A 38 1.22 29.59 29.51
CA GLU A 38 2.02 30.13 28.43
C GLU A 38 2.31 29.06 27.36
N ALA A 39 2.62 27.83 27.75
CA ALA A 39 2.82 26.72 26.81
C ALA A 39 1.56 26.45 25.99
N VAL A 40 0.39 26.43 26.62
CA VAL A 40 -0.91 26.29 25.95
C VAL A 40 -1.17 27.47 25.01
N ALA A 41 -0.93 28.70 25.43
CA ALA A 41 -1.12 29.89 24.60
C ALA A 41 -0.23 29.90 23.36
N LEU A 42 1.05 29.54 23.49
CA LEU A 42 1.99 29.41 22.38
C LEU A 42 1.56 28.33 21.39
N ALA A 43 1.15 27.17 21.88
CA ALA A 43 0.68 26.08 21.04
C ALA A 43 -0.56 26.51 20.24
N HIS A 44 -1.54 27.18 20.87
CA HIS A 44 -2.72 27.72 20.18
C HIS A 44 -2.37 28.79 19.14
N GLU A 45 -1.39 29.66 19.42
CA GLU A 45 -0.93 30.66 18.45
C GLU A 45 -0.30 30.01 17.21
N TYR A 46 0.54 28.98 17.41
CA TYR A 46 1.12 28.22 16.29
C TYR A 46 0.08 27.46 15.50
N LEU A 47 -0.90 26.85 16.18
CA LEU A 47 -2.03 26.18 15.54
C LEU A 47 -2.82 27.14 14.66
N ALA A 48 -3.17 28.33 15.17
CA ALA A 48 -3.92 29.33 14.42
C ALA A 48 -3.16 29.78 13.14
N LYS A 49 -1.85 30.01 13.25
CA LYS A 49 -1.00 30.37 12.11
C LYS A 49 -0.92 29.23 11.08
N HIS A 50 -0.80 27.99 11.56
CA HIS A 50 -0.76 26.82 10.69
C HIS A 50 -2.07 26.63 9.93
N ILE A 51 -3.21 26.69 10.61
CA ILE A 51 -4.54 26.60 10.01
C ILE A 51 -4.73 27.68 8.93
N GLN A 52 -4.38 28.93 9.21
CA GLN A 52 -4.47 30.01 8.22
C GLN A 52 -3.61 29.72 6.97
N LYS A 53 -2.41 29.16 7.15
CA LYS A 53 -1.51 28.82 6.06
C LYS A 53 -2.09 27.68 5.21
N GLU A 54 -2.59 26.62 5.83
CA GLU A 54 -3.16 25.47 5.12
C GLU A 54 -4.42 25.86 4.33
N LEU A 55 -5.29 26.67 4.93
CA LEU A 55 -6.49 27.21 4.24
C LEU A 55 -6.12 28.13 3.07
N ALA A 56 -5.08 28.96 3.21
CA ALA A 56 -4.60 29.81 2.13
C ALA A 56 -4.05 28.99 0.94
N LEU A 57 -3.56 27.77 1.20
CA LEU A 57 -3.12 26.82 0.18
C LEU A 57 -4.25 25.97 -0.41
N GLY A 58 -5.50 26.18 0.03
CA GLY A 58 -6.68 25.44 -0.42
C GLY A 58 -6.72 23.98 0.08
N LYS A 59 -5.97 23.65 1.14
CA LYS A 59 -5.98 22.33 1.73
C LYS A 59 -7.15 22.16 2.70
N GLU A 60 -7.68 20.94 2.75
CA GLU A 60 -8.65 20.54 3.76
C GLU A 60 -7.93 20.35 5.10
N LEU A 61 -8.56 20.83 6.18
CA LEU A 61 -8.04 20.61 7.53
C LEU A 61 -8.47 19.22 8.03
N PRO A 62 -7.65 18.56 8.86
CA PRO A 62 -8.05 17.30 9.50
C PRO A 62 -9.27 17.54 10.40
N ASN A 63 -10.11 16.51 10.55
CA ASN A 63 -11.21 16.59 11.51
C ASN A 63 -10.66 16.58 12.94
N PRO A 64 -11.19 17.43 13.85
CA PRO A 64 -10.81 17.41 15.25
C PRO A 64 -10.96 16.01 15.85
N GLY A 65 -9.92 15.52 16.52
CA GLY A 65 -9.90 14.19 17.15
C GLY A 65 -9.40 13.05 16.27
N GLU A 66 -9.05 13.27 15.00
CA GLU A 66 -8.42 12.22 14.18
C GLU A 66 -7.08 11.77 14.74
N GLY A 67 -6.27 12.69 15.25
CA GLY A 67 -4.99 12.36 15.89
C GLY A 67 -5.16 11.54 17.15
N ILE A 68 -6.19 11.78 17.96
CA ILE A 68 -6.48 10.97 19.14
C ILE A 68 -6.80 9.52 18.74
N ARG A 69 -7.61 9.33 17.69
CA ARG A 69 -7.91 7.98 17.18
C ARG A 69 -6.63 7.28 16.70
N PHE A 70 -5.76 7.99 16.02
CA PHE A 70 -4.48 7.46 15.58
C PHE A 70 -3.59 7.06 16.77
N MET A 71 -3.50 7.91 17.80
CA MET A 71 -2.72 7.64 19.01
C MET A 71 -3.26 6.42 19.78
N ARG A 72 -4.59 6.34 20.00
CA ARG A 72 -5.23 5.20 20.64
C ARG A 72 -5.02 3.91 19.85
N HIS A 73 -5.16 3.97 18.53
CA HIS A 73 -4.90 2.82 17.68
C HIS A 73 -3.44 2.35 17.81
N ARG A 74 -2.48 3.27 17.80
CA ARG A 74 -1.05 2.97 18.01
C ARG A 74 -0.78 2.38 19.38
N GLU A 75 -1.42 2.89 20.43
CA GLU A 75 -1.34 2.34 21.79
C GLU A 75 -1.83 0.89 21.83
N ALA A 76 -2.99 0.61 21.25
CA ALA A 76 -3.53 -0.74 21.16
C ALA A 76 -2.62 -1.70 20.39
N LEU A 77 -2.05 -1.25 19.27
CA LEU A 77 -1.07 -2.05 18.50
C LEU A 77 0.21 -2.33 19.31
N ASN A 78 0.69 -1.36 20.09
CA ASN A 78 1.85 -1.55 20.96
C ASN A 78 1.54 -2.54 22.08
N ALA A 79 0.38 -2.43 22.74
CA ALA A 79 -0.08 -3.38 23.75
C ALA A 79 -0.17 -4.80 23.16
N TYR A 80 -0.75 -4.92 21.96
CA TYR A 80 -0.84 -6.21 21.25
C TYR A 80 0.54 -6.81 20.96
N LYS A 81 1.50 -6.00 20.48
CA LYS A 81 2.91 -6.45 20.23
C LYS A 81 3.59 -6.90 21.53
N GLN A 82 3.29 -6.26 22.66
CA GLN A 82 3.80 -6.63 23.97
C GLN A 82 3.05 -7.81 24.60
N LYS A 83 2.06 -8.37 23.88
CA LYS A 83 1.17 -9.45 24.33
C LYS A 83 0.24 -9.06 25.50
N ASP A 84 0.06 -7.76 25.73
CA ASP A 84 -0.99 -7.25 26.61
C ASP A 84 -2.31 -7.20 25.81
N PHE A 85 -2.83 -8.40 25.57
CA PHE A 85 -4.05 -8.56 24.77
C PHE A 85 -5.29 -7.98 25.46
N ALA A 86 -5.30 -7.93 26.80
CA ALA A 86 -6.41 -7.37 27.54
C ALA A 86 -6.53 -5.86 27.28
N LYS A 87 -5.41 -5.14 27.37
CA LYS A 87 -5.36 -3.70 27.08
C LYS A 87 -5.69 -3.43 25.60
N ALA A 88 -5.07 -4.15 24.68
CA ALA A 88 -5.32 -3.99 23.24
C ALA A 88 -6.81 -4.19 22.92
N LYS A 89 -7.41 -5.25 23.45
CA LYS A 89 -8.83 -5.56 23.26
C LYS A 89 -9.73 -4.45 23.80
N SER A 90 -9.47 -3.97 25.03
CA SER A 90 -10.28 -2.90 25.65
C SER A 90 -10.30 -1.65 24.78
N ILE A 91 -9.13 -1.22 24.29
CA ILE A 91 -9.03 -0.03 23.42
C ILE A 91 -9.76 -0.27 22.09
N TRP A 92 -9.56 -1.42 21.43
CA TRP A 92 -10.24 -1.70 20.16
C TRP A 92 -11.76 -1.88 20.33
N GLU A 93 -12.24 -2.40 21.46
CA GLU A 93 -13.68 -2.47 21.74
C GLU A 93 -14.31 -1.06 21.91
N GLU A 94 -13.60 -0.12 22.48
CA GLU A 94 -14.04 1.27 22.56
C GLU A 94 -14.03 1.94 21.17
N GLU A 95 -12.95 1.77 20.42
CA GLU A 95 -12.81 2.33 19.08
C GLU A 95 -13.82 1.71 18.09
N SER A 96 -14.15 0.44 18.22
CA SER A 96 -15.17 -0.21 17.38
C SER A 96 -16.56 0.39 17.56
N LYS A 97 -16.93 0.80 18.78
CA LYS A 97 -18.18 1.53 19.07
C LYS A 97 -18.22 2.89 18.37
N LEU A 98 -17.06 3.49 18.11
CA LEU A 98 -16.89 4.72 17.35
C LEU A 98 -16.77 4.48 15.83
N LYS A 99 -17.08 3.26 15.39
CA LYS A 99 -17.05 2.85 13.97
C LYS A 99 -15.65 2.91 13.34
N ASN A 100 -14.62 2.69 14.15
CA ASN A 100 -13.26 2.52 13.66
C ASN A 100 -13.11 1.14 13.02
N ASP A 101 -13.03 1.10 11.68
CA ASP A 101 -12.94 -0.12 10.88
C ASP A 101 -11.67 -0.92 11.16
N GLN A 102 -10.55 -0.22 11.40
CA GLN A 102 -9.28 -0.86 11.75
C GLN A 102 -9.33 -1.57 13.10
N ALA A 103 -10.02 -0.96 14.10
CA ALA A 103 -10.23 -1.59 15.40
C ALA A 103 -11.11 -2.84 15.28
N MET A 104 -12.18 -2.77 14.47
CA MET A 104 -13.03 -3.93 14.17
C MET A 104 -12.22 -5.05 13.51
N ALA A 105 -11.41 -4.73 12.50
CA ALA A 105 -10.57 -5.73 11.81
C ALA A 105 -9.58 -6.40 12.78
N ASN A 106 -8.97 -5.64 13.69
CA ASN A 106 -8.05 -6.17 14.70
C ASN A 106 -8.77 -7.06 15.75
N LEU A 107 -9.98 -6.69 16.20
CA LEU A 107 -10.81 -7.56 17.04
C LEU A 107 -11.15 -8.87 16.30
N GLY A 108 -11.52 -8.78 15.03
CA GLY A 108 -11.72 -9.96 14.20
C GLY A 108 -10.50 -10.88 14.18
N LEU A 109 -9.30 -10.33 14.04
CA LEU A 109 -8.06 -11.10 14.09
C LEU A 109 -7.81 -11.75 15.46
N MET A 110 -8.09 -11.05 16.56
CA MET A 110 -7.97 -11.63 17.91
C MET A 110 -8.88 -12.86 18.07
N TYR A 111 -10.14 -12.77 17.65
CA TYR A 111 -11.06 -13.92 17.72
C TYR A 111 -10.69 -15.02 16.72
N LEU A 112 -10.17 -14.67 15.55
CA LEU A 112 -9.73 -15.66 14.55
C LEU A 112 -8.55 -16.51 15.06
N LYS A 113 -7.58 -15.86 15.73
CA LYS A 113 -6.37 -16.50 16.26
C LYS A 113 -6.56 -17.07 17.66
N GLY A 114 -7.46 -16.52 18.45
CA GLY A 114 -7.63 -16.85 19.88
C GLY A 114 -6.58 -16.16 20.76
N GLU A 115 -6.15 -14.94 20.38
CA GLU A 115 -5.16 -14.16 21.11
C GLU A 115 -5.84 -13.25 22.11
N GLY A 116 -5.65 -13.51 23.42
CA GLY A 116 -6.31 -12.79 24.52
C GLY A 116 -7.81 -13.05 24.68
N VAL A 117 -8.38 -13.88 23.81
CA VAL A 117 -9.79 -14.33 23.84
C VAL A 117 -9.88 -15.78 23.40
N SER A 118 -10.97 -16.46 23.75
CA SER A 118 -11.24 -17.77 23.18
C SER A 118 -11.48 -17.64 21.68
N LYS A 119 -10.88 -18.56 20.91
CA LYS A 119 -11.05 -18.58 19.44
C LYS A 119 -12.54 -18.74 19.09
N ASP A 120 -13.05 -17.82 18.27
CA ASP A 120 -14.45 -17.77 17.85
C ASP A 120 -14.53 -17.25 16.39
N PHE A 121 -14.71 -18.17 15.48
CA PHE A 121 -14.77 -17.85 14.05
C PHE A 121 -16.04 -17.05 13.67
N ASN A 122 -17.15 -17.25 14.38
CA ASN A 122 -18.39 -16.52 14.11
C ASN A 122 -18.21 -15.04 14.52
N LYS A 123 -17.63 -14.79 15.68
CA LYS A 123 -17.30 -13.41 16.08
C LYS A 123 -16.26 -12.77 15.18
N ALA A 124 -15.23 -13.53 14.79
CA ALA A 124 -14.23 -13.04 13.85
C ALA A 124 -14.89 -12.60 12.54
N LYS A 125 -15.75 -13.42 11.97
CA LYS A 125 -16.52 -13.11 10.77
C LYS A 125 -17.37 -11.85 10.96
N GLN A 126 -18.13 -11.77 12.06
CA GLN A 126 -18.97 -10.61 12.35
C GLN A 126 -18.18 -9.32 12.36
N TYR A 127 -17.05 -9.28 13.08
CA TYR A 127 -16.19 -8.10 13.11
C TYR A 127 -15.59 -7.75 11.74
N PHE A 128 -15.20 -8.75 10.94
CA PHE A 128 -14.71 -8.49 9.58
C PHE A 128 -15.84 -8.01 8.66
N GLU A 129 -17.06 -8.54 8.78
CA GLU A 129 -18.22 -8.06 8.02
C GLU A 129 -18.55 -6.61 8.40
N GLU A 130 -18.54 -6.25 9.68
CA GLU A 130 -18.73 -4.88 10.14
C GLU A 130 -17.64 -3.95 9.60
N ALA A 131 -16.36 -4.33 9.67
CA ALA A 131 -15.25 -3.55 9.12
C ALA A 131 -15.33 -3.42 7.58
N SER A 132 -15.83 -4.44 6.91
CA SER A 132 -16.00 -4.44 5.45
C SER A 132 -17.03 -3.43 4.94
N LEU A 133 -17.98 -3.01 5.79
CA LEU A 133 -18.93 -1.93 5.48
C LEU A 133 -18.24 -0.57 5.31
N TYR A 134 -17.06 -0.41 5.89
CA TYR A 134 -16.21 0.77 5.76
C TYR A 134 -15.06 0.56 4.79
N ASP A 135 -15.16 -0.47 3.95
CA ASP A 135 -14.18 -0.75 2.88
C ASP A 135 -12.76 -1.06 3.41
N ASN A 136 -12.67 -1.65 4.62
CA ASN A 136 -11.39 -2.03 5.22
C ASN A 136 -10.73 -3.16 4.43
N ASP A 137 -9.53 -2.95 3.96
CA ASP A 137 -8.78 -3.88 3.11
C ASP A 137 -8.39 -5.18 3.83
N SER A 138 -8.00 -5.07 5.10
CA SER A 138 -7.65 -6.22 5.94
C SER A 138 -8.87 -7.08 6.25
N ALA A 139 -10.04 -6.46 6.46
CA ALA A 139 -11.29 -7.18 6.66
C ALA A 139 -11.70 -7.95 5.39
N HIS A 140 -11.65 -7.31 4.23
CA HIS A 140 -11.89 -7.98 2.96
C HIS A 140 -10.94 -9.15 2.74
N PHE A 141 -9.65 -8.97 3.01
CA PHE A 141 -8.65 -10.04 2.89
C PHE A 141 -8.96 -11.22 3.82
N ASN A 142 -9.29 -10.96 5.09
CA ASN A 142 -9.58 -12.04 6.04
C ASN A 142 -10.89 -12.76 5.72
N LEU A 143 -11.95 -12.06 5.29
CA LEU A 143 -13.18 -12.69 4.79
C LEU A 143 -12.89 -13.58 3.58
N ALA A 144 -12.06 -13.12 2.66
CA ALA A 144 -11.65 -13.94 1.52
C ALA A 144 -10.95 -15.24 1.97
N LEU A 145 -10.04 -15.15 2.94
CA LEU A 145 -9.37 -16.33 3.51
C LEU A 145 -10.34 -17.27 4.22
N MET A 146 -11.33 -16.72 4.96
CA MET A 146 -12.34 -17.53 5.65
C MET A 146 -13.16 -18.35 4.65
N TYR A 147 -13.65 -17.73 3.56
CA TYR A 147 -14.41 -18.42 2.51
C TYR A 147 -13.55 -19.40 1.70
N GLN A 148 -12.28 -19.05 1.41
CA GLN A 148 -11.35 -19.92 0.70
C GLN A 148 -11.00 -21.19 1.51
N SER A 149 -10.80 -21.04 2.82
CA SER A 149 -10.24 -22.09 3.67
C SER A 149 -11.29 -22.76 4.57
N LYS A 150 -12.58 -22.46 4.38
CA LYS A 150 -13.69 -23.04 5.14
C LYS A 150 -13.58 -22.76 6.66
N ILE A 151 -13.10 -21.58 7.03
CA ILE A 151 -12.88 -21.20 8.42
C ILE A 151 -14.14 -20.50 8.96
N GLY A 152 -14.94 -21.21 9.77
CA GLY A 152 -16.17 -20.67 10.36
C GLY A 152 -17.30 -20.37 9.37
N VAL A 153 -17.11 -20.72 8.11
CA VAL A 153 -18.08 -20.58 7.01
C VAL A 153 -17.97 -21.75 6.07
N GLU A 154 -18.99 -22.00 5.25
CA GLU A 154 -18.84 -22.93 4.13
C GLU A 154 -17.92 -22.35 3.06
N GLU A 155 -17.22 -23.22 2.35
CA GLU A 155 -16.34 -22.82 1.25
C GLU A 155 -17.17 -22.16 0.14
N ASP A 156 -16.74 -20.97 -0.26
CA ASP A 156 -17.35 -20.20 -1.34
C ASP A 156 -16.26 -19.49 -2.13
N MET A 157 -15.71 -20.19 -3.13
CA MET A 157 -14.62 -19.67 -3.96
C MET A 157 -15.00 -18.42 -4.77
N PRO A 158 -16.22 -18.31 -5.33
CA PRO A 158 -16.70 -17.06 -5.93
C PRO A 158 -16.63 -15.87 -4.97
N LYS A 159 -17.16 -16.01 -3.74
CA LYS A 159 -17.08 -14.96 -2.72
C LYS A 159 -15.66 -14.67 -2.29
N ALA A 160 -14.84 -15.69 -2.11
CA ALA A 160 -13.43 -15.50 -1.76
C ALA A 160 -12.72 -14.63 -2.81
N LYS A 161 -12.91 -14.94 -4.11
CA LYS A 161 -12.35 -14.14 -5.20
C LYS A 161 -12.89 -12.69 -5.20
N GLU A 162 -14.17 -12.49 -4.94
CA GLU A 162 -14.78 -11.16 -4.85
C GLU A 162 -14.16 -10.34 -3.72
N TYR A 163 -14.06 -10.89 -2.51
CA TYR A 163 -13.44 -10.22 -1.39
C TYR A 163 -11.93 -9.93 -1.61
N PHE A 164 -11.19 -10.84 -2.26
CA PHE A 164 -9.82 -10.53 -2.66
C PHE A 164 -9.76 -9.34 -3.63
N ARG A 165 -10.67 -9.26 -4.62
CA ARG A 165 -10.72 -8.10 -5.53
C ARG A 165 -11.01 -6.80 -4.80
N ARG A 166 -11.91 -6.79 -3.81
CA ARG A 166 -12.17 -5.61 -2.97
C ARG A 166 -10.93 -5.19 -2.18
N ALA A 167 -10.22 -6.14 -1.57
CA ALA A 167 -8.97 -5.84 -0.90
C ALA A 167 -7.90 -5.28 -1.87
N ILE A 168 -7.80 -5.81 -3.09
CA ILE A 168 -6.88 -5.35 -4.13
C ILE A 168 -7.20 -3.93 -4.59
N ALA A 169 -8.47 -3.56 -4.64
CA ALA A 169 -8.89 -2.18 -4.95
C ALA A 169 -8.34 -1.16 -3.94
N LYS A 170 -8.09 -1.60 -2.69
CA LYS A 170 -7.42 -0.83 -1.63
C LYS A 170 -5.91 -1.07 -1.55
N ASN A 171 -5.31 -1.62 -2.60
CA ASN A 171 -3.88 -1.91 -2.70
C ASN A 171 -3.35 -2.97 -1.71
N HIS A 172 -4.19 -3.86 -1.21
CA HIS A 172 -3.76 -4.94 -0.33
C HIS A 172 -2.88 -5.96 -1.08
N THR A 173 -1.58 -5.89 -0.86
CA THR A 173 -0.57 -6.65 -1.61
C THR A 173 -0.72 -8.17 -1.48
N GLN A 174 -0.98 -8.66 -0.26
CA GLN A 174 -1.15 -10.10 -0.01
C GLN A 174 -2.40 -10.66 -0.69
N ALA A 175 -3.48 -9.87 -0.79
CA ALA A 175 -4.70 -10.26 -1.50
C ALA A 175 -4.42 -10.43 -3.00
N ALA A 176 -3.65 -9.52 -3.59
CA ALA A 176 -3.27 -9.62 -4.99
C ALA A 176 -2.48 -10.92 -5.26
N PHE A 177 -1.49 -11.23 -4.42
CA PHE A 177 -0.73 -12.46 -4.54
C PHE A 177 -1.61 -13.72 -4.40
N ARG A 178 -2.51 -13.75 -3.40
CA ARG A 178 -3.42 -14.88 -3.18
C ARG A 178 -4.40 -15.09 -4.32
N LEU A 179 -5.03 -14.02 -4.80
CA LEU A 179 -5.94 -14.11 -5.95
C LEU A 179 -5.20 -14.57 -7.21
N ALA A 180 -3.99 -14.07 -7.44
CA ALA A 180 -3.16 -14.51 -8.56
C ALA A 180 -2.93 -16.02 -8.54
N LEU A 181 -2.55 -16.58 -7.38
CA LEU A 181 -2.36 -18.02 -7.24
C LEU A 181 -3.62 -18.82 -7.54
N LEU A 182 -4.77 -18.35 -7.03
CA LEU A 182 -6.05 -19.01 -7.27
C LEU A 182 -6.46 -19.02 -8.75
N LEU A 183 -6.24 -17.89 -9.43
CA LEU A 183 -6.63 -17.78 -10.84
C LEU A 183 -5.66 -18.52 -11.76
N LEU A 184 -4.37 -18.55 -11.43
CA LEU A 184 -3.36 -19.26 -12.23
C LEU A 184 -3.35 -20.78 -12.03
N GLN A 185 -4.08 -21.31 -11.05
CA GLN A 185 -4.31 -22.75 -10.90
C GLN A 185 -5.19 -23.31 -12.04
N ASP A 186 -6.22 -22.56 -12.45
CA ASP A 186 -7.07 -22.93 -13.56
C ASP A 186 -6.67 -22.19 -14.84
N ARG A 187 -5.77 -22.82 -15.59
CA ARG A 187 -5.26 -22.29 -16.85
C ARG A 187 -6.19 -22.53 -18.05
N SER A 188 -7.33 -23.19 -17.84
CA SER A 188 -8.29 -23.50 -18.93
C SER A 188 -9.01 -22.25 -19.43
N GLN A 189 -9.10 -21.20 -18.59
CA GLN A 189 -9.77 -19.96 -18.93
C GLN A 189 -8.75 -18.83 -19.12
N VAL A 190 -8.64 -18.33 -20.33
CA VAL A 190 -7.70 -17.25 -20.69
C VAL A 190 -7.90 -16.02 -19.83
N GLU A 191 -9.15 -15.67 -19.48
CA GLU A 191 -9.47 -14.52 -18.64
C GLU A 191 -8.91 -14.67 -17.21
N ASN A 192 -9.00 -15.89 -16.63
CA ASN A 192 -8.40 -16.16 -15.33
C ASN A 192 -6.88 -16.01 -15.36
N VAL A 193 -6.24 -16.45 -16.45
CA VAL A 193 -4.79 -16.33 -16.63
C VAL A 193 -4.38 -14.85 -16.73
N LYS A 194 -5.12 -14.06 -17.53
CA LYS A 194 -4.87 -12.61 -17.67
C LYS A 194 -5.01 -11.89 -16.34
N GLU A 195 -6.14 -12.09 -15.63
CA GLU A 195 -6.38 -11.47 -14.33
C GLU A 195 -5.36 -11.94 -13.29
N GLY A 196 -5.05 -13.22 -13.26
CA GLY A 196 -4.08 -13.80 -12.33
C GLY A 196 -2.68 -13.22 -12.53
N PHE A 197 -2.25 -13.07 -13.78
CA PHE A 197 -0.98 -12.43 -14.11
C PHE A 197 -0.96 -10.95 -13.69
N PHE A 198 -2.04 -10.21 -13.97
CA PHE A 198 -2.17 -8.81 -13.55
C PHE A 198 -2.10 -8.65 -12.02
N CYS A 199 -2.80 -9.52 -11.28
CA CYS A 199 -2.73 -9.54 -9.82
C CYS A 199 -1.32 -9.88 -9.31
N MET A 200 -0.61 -10.80 -9.96
CA MET A 200 0.77 -11.15 -9.63
C MET A 200 1.71 -9.97 -9.84
N LEU A 201 1.57 -9.26 -10.98
CA LEU A 201 2.33 -8.04 -11.27
C LEU A 201 2.06 -6.96 -10.22
N LYS A 202 0.79 -6.72 -9.86
CA LYS A 202 0.43 -5.74 -8.84
C LYS A 202 1.04 -6.08 -7.47
N ALA A 203 1.04 -7.36 -7.09
CA ALA A 203 1.69 -7.81 -5.87
C ALA A 203 3.21 -7.56 -5.90
N ALA A 204 3.87 -7.87 -7.01
CA ALA A 204 5.31 -7.66 -7.19
C ALA A 204 5.68 -6.17 -7.15
N GLN A 205 4.92 -5.32 -7.83
CA GLN A 205 5.08 -3.85 -7.78
C GLN A 205 5.01 -3.29 -6.36
N ASN A 206 4.12 -3.85 -5.53
CA ASN A 206 4.00 -3.50 -4.13
C ASN A 206 5.05 -4.18 -3.23
N GLY A 207 6.07 -4.81 -3.82
CA GLY A 207 7.21 -5.39 -3.10
C GLY A 207 6.97 -6.77 -2.50
N HIS A 208 6.00 -7.55 -3.00
CA HIS A 208 5.77 -8.92 -2.55
C HIS A 208 6.85 -9.87 -3.12
N ALA A 209 7.81 -10.27 -2.27
CA ALA A 209 8.98 -11.05 -2.71
C ALA A 209 8.64 -12.34 -3.48
N MET A 210 7.65 -13.12 -3.01
CA MET A 210 7.25 -14.35 -3.69
C MET A 210 6.58 -14.09 -5.04
N ALA A 211 5.88 -12.96 -5.21
CA ALA A 211 5.31 -12.59 -6.49
C ALA A 211 6.42 -12.26 -7.51
N CYS A 212 7.47 -11.55 -7.08
CA CYS A 212 8.64 -11.28 -7.92
C CYS A 212 9.34 -12.58 -8.38
N ILE A 213 9.51 -13.54 -7.45
CA ILE A 213 10.14 -14.84 -7.76
C ILE A 213 9.27 -15.63 -8.74
N GLN A 214 7.96 -15.67 -8.53
CA GLN A 214 7.05 -16.43 -9.40
C GLN A 214 6.91 -15.81 -10.79
N LEU A 215 6.91 -14.47 -10.89
CA LEU A 215 6.95 -13.80 -12.20
C LEU A 215 8.21 -14.13 -12.99
N ALA A 216 9.35 -14.23 -12.33
CA ALA A 216 10.60 -14.64 -12.98
C ALA A 216 10.56 -16.10 -13.49
N GLY A 217 9.70 -16.95 -12.87
CA GLY A 217 9.51 -18.36 -13.24
C GLY A 217 8.29 -18.64 -14.14
N LEU A 218 7.43 -17.66 -14.38
CA LEU A 218 6.31 -17.82 -15.31
C LEU A 218 6.85 -17.95 -16.72
N ASP A 219 6.45 -19.03 -17.38
CA ASP A 219 6.90 -19.39 -18.71
C ASP A 219 6.62 -18.25 -19.70
N LYS A 220 7.63 -17.86 -20.46
CA LYS A 220 7.56 -16.77 -21.43
C LYS A 220 6.41 -16.95 -22.44
N GLU A 221 5.94 -18.17 -22.65
CA GLU A 221 4.82 -18.48 -23.54
C GLU A 221 3.47 -17.96 -23.04
N LEU A 222 3.21 -17.96 -21.72
CA LEU A 222 1.96 -17.43 -21.14
C LEU A 222 1.82 -15.91 -21.27
N VAL A 223 2.95 -15.21 -21.35
CA VAL A 223 3.00 -13.76 -21.58
C VAL A 223 2.80 -13.43 -23.06
N GLN A 224 3.07 -14.37 -23.97
CA GLN A 224 2.92 -14.17 -25.42
C GLN A 224 1.48 -14.06 -25.89
N GLU A 225 0.51 -14.56 -25.13
CA GLU A 225 -0.92 -14.50 -25.48
C GLU A 225 -1.62 -13.23 -25.01
N CYS A 226 -0.97 -12.34 -24.28
CA CYS A 226 -1.52 -11.02 -24.02
C CYS A 226 -1.65 -10.24 -25.33
N GLU A 227 -2.88 -9.86 -25.70
CA GLU A 227 -3.22 -9.12 -26.92
C GLU A 227 -2.43 -7.81 -27.13
N LEU A 228 -1.79 -7.29 -26.07
CA LEU A 228 -0.89 -6.13 -26.12
C LEU A 228 0.30 -6.31 -27.10
N ASN A 229 0.82 -7.53 -27.25
CA ASN A 229 1.99 -7.79 -28.07
C ASN A 229 1.71 -7.92 -29.58
N LYS A 230 0.53 -8.44 -29.94
CA LYS A 230 0.22 -8.72 -31.37
C LYS A 230 0.01 -7.47 -32.21
N SER A 231 -0.23 -6.32 -31.57
CA SER A 231 -0.55 -5.07 -32.25
C SER A 231 0.45 -3.94 -32.03
N PHE A 232 1.54 -4.12 -31.26
CA PHE A 232 2.45 -3.03 -30.92
C PHE A 232 3.05 -2.36 -32.17
N ARG A 233 3.63 -3.15 -33.09
CA ARG A 233 4.24 -2.63 -34.33
C ARG A 233 3.25 -2.03 -35.30
N ALA A 234 1.96 -2.38 -35.19
CA ALA A 234 0.90 -1.83 -36.02
C ALA A 234 0.36 -0.49 -35.55
N LYS A 235 0.74 -0.05 -34.34
CA LYS A 235 0.33 1.23 -33.76
C LYS A 235 1.17 2.38 -34.29
N SER A 236 0.64 3.61 -34.19
CA SER A 236 1.42 4.82 -34.46
C SER A 236 2.60 4.94 -33.49
N ILE A 237 3.67 5.63 -33.89
CA ILE A 237 4.85 5.86 -33.05
C ILE A 237 4.46 6.52 -31.72
N GLU A 238 3.51 7.46 -31.73
CA GLU A 238 2.99 8.11 -30.53
C GLU A 238 2.35 7.11 -29.56
N SER A 239 1.49 6.22 -30.08
CA SER A 239 0.87 5.16 -29.25
C SER A 239 1.89 4.12 -28.76
N GLN A 240 2.95 3.85 -29.54
CA GLN A 240 4.04 2.99 -29.13
C GLN A 240 4.83 3.62 -27.98
N LEU A 241 5.13 4.92 -28.07
CA LEU A 241 5.81 5.69 -27.02
C LEU A 241 4.99 5.78 -25.73
N GLU A 242 3.67 5.97 -25.84
CA GLU A 242 2.77 5.93 -24.68
C GLU A 242 2.83 4.57 -23.97
N ILE A 243 2.78 3.46 -24.71
CA ILE A 243 2.87 2.11 -24.16
C ILE A 243 4.23 1.87 -23.48
N ILE A 244 5.34 2.33 -24.09
CA ILE A 244 6.67 2.21 -23.52
C ILE A 244 6.76 3.01 -22.21
N ASN A 245 6.33 4.27 -22.23
CA ASN A 245 6.37 5.12 -21.04
C ASN A 245 5.45 4.58 -19.94
N ASP A 246 4.26 4.10 -20.26
CA ASP A 246 3.36 3.46 -19.31
C ASP A 246 4.00 2.21 -18.69
N ALA A 247 4.71 1.41 -19.47
CA ALA A 247 5.46 0.27 -18.95
C ALA A 247 6.61 0.69 -18.03
N LEU A 248 7.35 1.74 -18.38
CA LEU A 248 8.39 2.30 -17.52
C LEU A 248 7.81 2.84 -16.21
N ASP A 249 6.69 3.57 -16.27
CA ASP A 249 6.02 4.16 -15.10
C ASP A 249 5.43 3.12 -14.16
N ARG A 250 4.81 2.09 -14.72
CA ARG A 250 4.14 1.07 -13.91
C ARG A 250 5.08 0.03 -13.33
N PHE A 251 6.10 -0.37 -14.09
CA PHE A 251 6.85 -1.57 -13.77
C PHE A 251 8.31 -1.30 -13.37
N ILE A 252 8.93 -0.25 -13.88
CA ILE A 252 10.37 -0.06 -13.73
C ILE A 252 10.70 1.09 -12.79
N ARG A 253 10.14 2.29 -13.00
CA ARG A 253 10.40 3.47 -12.17
C ARG A 253 10.10 3.26 -10.70
N PRO A 254 8.97 2.63 -10.28
CA PRO A 254 8.68 2.44 -8.86
C PRO A 254 9.72 1.58 -8.13
N MET A 255 10.40 0.67 -8.84
CA MET A 255 11.46 -0.13 -8.25
C MET A 255 12.75 0.67 -8.06
N LEU A 256 13.09 1.49 -9.05
CA LEU A 256 14.31 2.32 -9.01
C LEU A 256 14.18 3.49 -8.02
N ILE A 257 12.98 4.07 -7.87
CA ILE A 257 12.71 5.18 -6.94
C ILE A 257 12.96 4.77 -5.48
N LYS A 258 12.70 3.52 -5.12
CA LYS A 258 12.98 3.01 -3.76
C LYS A 258 14.47 3.13 -3.39
N ASP A 259 15.34 3.03 -4.38
CA ASP A 259 16.79 3.13 -4.22
C ASP A 259 17.31 4.56 -4.54
N GLY A 260 16.41 5.54 -4.62
CA GLY A 260 16.74 6.94 -4.94
C GLY A 260 17.12 7.18 -6.40
N GLY A 261 16.83 6.23 -7.28
CA GLY A 261 17.09 6.31 -8.71
C GLY A 261 15.85 6.50 -9.55
N ASN A 262 16.05 6.71 -10.85
CA ASN A 262 15.00 6.77 -11.86
C ASN A 262 15.56 6.34 -13.21
N ILE A 263 14.68 6.18 -14.22
CA ILE A 263 15.06 5.87 -15.60
C ILE A 263 14.24 6.70 -16.58
N LEU A 264 14.90 7.22 -17.59
CA LEU A 264 14.28 7.99 -18.66
C LEU A 264 14.41 7.28 -19.99
N LEU A 265 13.37 7.36 -20.81
CA LEU A 265 13.47 7.07 -22.24
C LEU A 265 14.13 8.25 -22.93
N ILE A 266 15.32 8.03 -23.49
CA ILE A 266 16.12 9.03 -24.20
C ILE A 266 15.79 9.04 -25.68
N ASP A 267 15.67 7.84 -26.27
CA ASP A 267 15.45 7.71 -27.71
C ASP A 267 14.72 6.40 -28.03
N TYR A 268 13.94 6.44 -29.11
CA TYR A 268 13.20 5.31 -29.63
C TYR A 268 13.31 5.25 -31.15
N ILE A 269 14.02 4.25 -31.64
CA ILE A 269 14.27 4.03 -33.05
C ILE A 269 13.46 2.82 -33.50
N THR A 270 12.74 2.94 -34.62
CA THR A 270 11.83 1.89 -35.10
C THR A 270 12.38 1.12 -36.31
N GLN A 271 13.42 1.62 -36.99
CA GLN A 271 14.01 1.00 -38.16
C GLN A 271 15.54 1.10 -38.14
N PRO A 272 16.27 0.07 -38.65
CA PRO A 272 15.76 -1.19 -39.19
C PRO A 272 15.22 -2.16 -38.14
N GLU A 273 15.61 -2.00 -36.92
CA GLU A 273 15.14 -2.75 -35.75
C GLU A 273 14.66 -1.78 -34.66
N ILE A 274 13.83 -2.25 -33.78
CA ILE A 274 13.43 -1.45 -32.60
C ILE A 274 14.63 -1.31 -31.66
N GLU A 275 15.03 -0.07 -31.38
CA GLU A 275 16.04 0.25 -30.40
C GLU A 275 15.45 1.19 -29.34
N LEU A 276 15.65 0.84 -28.07
CA LEU A 276 15.30 1.65 -26.91
C LEU A 276 16.57 2.13 -26.25
N ARG A 277 16.70 3.43 -26.07
CA ARG A 277 17.79 4.07 -25.35
C ARG A 277 17.26 4.68 -24.09
N LEU A 278 17.66 4.13 -22.96
CA LEU A 278 17.28 4.59 -21.63
C LEU A 278 18.49 5.19 -20.94
N ALA A 279 18.28 6.08 -19.98
CA ALA A 279 19.34 6.57 -19.10
C ALA A 279 18.90 6.50 -17.63
N TYR A 280 19.81 6.06 -16.78
CA TYR A 280 19.64 6.14 -15.34
C TYR A 280 19.76 7.57 -14.83
N GLN A 281 18.98 7.91 -13.81
CA GLN A 281 19.04 9.18 -13.10
C GLN A 281 19.19 8.97 -11.59
N GLY A 282 19.71 9.98 -10.90
CA GLY A 282 19.84 9.96 -9.43
C GLY A 282 20.87 8.94 -8.95
N ALA A 283 20.58 8.25 -7.86
CA ALA A 283 21.48 7.28 -7.24
C ALA A 283 21.87 6.10 -8.16
N CYS A 284 21.03 5.79 -9.15
CA CYS A 284 21.32 4.72 -10.13
C CYS A 284 22.39 5.10 -11.16
N ALA A 285 22.60 6.39 -11.43
CA ALA A 285 23.54 6.85 -12.46
C ALA A 285 25.02 6.64 -12.09
N GLY A 286 25.34 6.36 -10.83
CA GLY A 286 26.71 6.11 -10.36
C GLY A 286 26.89 4.80 -9.61
N CYS A 287 25.85 3.98 -9.54
CA CYS A 287 25.87 2.76 -8.74
C CYS A 287 26.36 1.58 -9.58
N SER A 288 27.31 0.80 -9.02
CA SER A 288 27.72 -0.50 -9.58
C SER A 288 26.56 -1.54 -9.63
N MET A 289 25.39 -1.17 -9.10
CA MET A 289 24.14 -1.92 -9.20
C MET A 289 23.38 -1.75 -10.53
N ALA A 290 23.90 -0.99 -11.51
CA ALA A 290 23.62 -1.21 -12.93
C ALA A 290 24.11 -2.62 -13.33
N SER A 291 23.84 -3.57 -12.43
CA SER A 291 24.26 -4.95 -12.52
C SER A 291 23.49 -5.62 -13.66
N THR A 292 24.07 -6.61 -14.23
CA THR A 292 23.47 -7.52 -15.21
C THR A 292 22.03 -7.89 -14.85
N GLY A 293 21.69 -7.98 -13.54
CA GLY A 293 20.35 -8.28 -13.04
C GLY A 293 19.30 -7.19 -13.29
N THR A 294 19.65 -5.93 -13.08
CA THR A 294 18.72 -4.79 -13.33
C THR A 294 18.47 -4.62 -14.82
N TYR A 295 19.52 -4.76 -15.65
CA TYR A 295 19.40 -4.73 -17.10
C TYR A 295 18.48 -5.84 -17.61
N GLU A 296 18.72 -7.08 -17.18
CA GLU A 296 17.90 -8.24 -17.59
C GLU A 296 16.45 -8.10 -17.13
N MET A 297 16.22 -7.58 -15.95
CA MET A 297 14.88 -7.31 -15.43
C MET A 297 14.15 -6.27 -16.32
N ILE A 298 14.80 -5.13 -16.63
CA ILE A 298 14.22 -4.09 -17.47
C ILE A 298 13.94 -4.65 -18.85
N LYS A 299 14.90 -5.35 -19.43
CA LYS A 299 14.78 -6.00 -20.74
C LYS A 299 13.62 -6.99 -20.77
N ASN A 300 13.57 -7.91 -19.81
CA ASN A 300 12.50 -8.90 -19.71
C ASN A 300 11.11 -8.27 -19.56
N THR A 301 11.01 -7.19 -18.76
CA THR A 301 9.74 -6.45 -18.59
C THR A 301 9.31 -5.79 -19.89
N LEU A 302 10.23 -5.16 -20.61
CA LEU A 302 9.93 -4.50 -21.87
C LEU A 302 9.66 -5.49 -23.02
N GLU A 303 10.34 -6.64 -23.05
CA GLU A 303 10.06 -7.73 -23.98
C GLU A 303 8.62 -8.27 -23.87
N GLN A 304 8.02 -8.16 -22.70
CA GLN A 304 6.63 -8.55 -22.47
C GLN A 304 5.62 -7.56 -23.04
N VAL A 305 5.99 -6.27 -23.11
CA VAL A 305 5.09 -5.17 -23.47
C VAL A 305 5.28 -4.75 -24.93
N ILE A 306 6.50 -4.76 -25.41
CA ILE A 306 6.85 -4.20 -26.72
C ILE A 306 6.90 -5.28 -27.81
N ASP A 307 7.95 -6.05 -27.83
CA ASP A 307 8.21 -7.14 -28.79
C ASP A 307 9.44 -7.92 -28.31
N LYS A 308 9.58 -9.17 -28.71
CA LYS A 308 10.75 -10.01 -28.38
C LYS A 308 12.03 -9.60 -29.12
N LYS A 309 11.93 -8.77 -30.14
CA LYS A 309 13.05 -8.36 -30.98
C LYS A 309 13.24 -6.85 -30.90
N PHE A 310 13.90 -6.40 -29.87
CA PHE A 310 14.42 -5.03 -29.79
C PHE A 310 15.79 -5.01 -29.14
N ARG A 311 16.55 -3.96 -29.41
CA ARG A 311 17.82 -3.69 -28.72
C ARG A 311 17.60 -2.70 -27.60
N LEU A 312 18.13 -3.01 -26.43
CA LEU A 312 18.07 -2.14 -25.27
C LEU A 312 19.47 -1.61 -24.96
N TYR A 313 19.58 -0.30 -24.89
CA TYR A 313 20.76 0.41 -24.43
C TYR A 313 20.40 1.20 -23.18
N ILE A 314 21.18 1.05 -22.11
CA ILE A 314 21.01 1.83 -20.89
C ILE A 314 22.32 2.55 -20.63
N LEU A 315 22.26 3.91 -20.55
CA LEU A 315 23.37 4.83 -20.33
C LEU A 315 23.43 5.28 -18.89
#